data_2f0c9eff565f53c07a469441e5f518ee
#
_entry.id   2f0c9eff565f53c07a469441e5f518ee
#
_cell.length_a   1.000
_cell.length_b   1.000
_cell.length_c   1.000
_cell.angle_alpha   90.00
_cell.angle_beta   90.00
_cell.angle_gamma   90.00
#
_symmetry.space_group_name_H-M   'P 1'
#
loop_
_entity.id
_entity.type
_entity.pdbx_description
1 polymer ?
#
loop_
_entity_poly.entity_id
_entity_poly.type
_entity_poly.pdbx_seq_one_letter_code
_entity_poly.pdbx_strand_id
1 'polypeptide(L)'
;MTQQCKQKKILIIQGPNMNLLGHRFKDTTTKTTLDKLNVRLRKTAKKHKIKLVIIQTNDESKAVTTLQRQRNKICSTLLFPGPWQQSGFVLKDTMELLKIPYITISSGEDVTLLKGIDNIEGDILQACETAIERLVQSTQLN
;
A
#
# COMPACT_ATOMS: atom_id res chain seq x y z
N MET A 1 -9.91 17.74 12.91
CA MET A 1 -9.67 16.93 14.12
C MET A 1 -9.21 15.54 13.71
N THR A 2 -7.98 15.21 14.08
CA THR A 2 -7.41 13.92 13.75
C THR A 2 -7.88 12.86 14.73
N GLN A 3 -8.55 11.84 14.21
CA GLN A 3 -8.95 10.72 15.05
C GLN A 3 -7.77 9.78 15.20
N GLN A 4 -7.47 9.42 16.42
CA GLN A 4 -6.52 8.34 16.66
C GLN A 4 -7.11 7.04 16.14
N CYS A 5 -6.34 6.34 15.37
CA CYS A 5 -6.74 5.02 14.92
C CYS A 5 -6.49 4.02 16.05
N LYS A 6 -7.56 3.51 16.61
CA LYS A 6 -7.49 2.59 17.75
C LYS A 6 -7.01 1.21 17.35
N GLN A 7 -7.21 0.82 16.09
CA GLN A 7 -6.96 -0.55 15.67
C GLN A 7 -5.51 -0.81 15.27
N LYS A 8 -4.75 0.24 14.96
CA LYS A 8 -3.35 0.14 14.54
C LYS A 8 -3.16 -0.95 13.47
N LYS A 9 -4.00 -0.90 12.44
CA LYS A 9 -3.99 -1.86 11.35
C LYS A 9 -3.86 -1.13 10.03
N ILE A 10 -2.99 -1.63 9.16
CA ILE A 10 -2.77 -1.09 7.82
C ILE A 10 -3.17 -2.15 6.80
N LEU A 11 -3.93 -1.71 5.80
CA LEU A 11 -4.27 -2.55 4.66
C LEU A 11 -3.21 -2.37 3.58
N ILE A 12 -2.65 -3.49 3.13
CA ILE A 12 -1.68 -3.49 2.03
C ILE A 12 -2.41 -4.04 0.80
N ILE A 13 -2.51 -3.22 -0.24
CA ILE A 13 -3.10 -3.66 -1.51
C ILE A 13 -2.00 -3.73 -2.55
N GLN A 14 -1.69 -4.95 -2.96
CA GLN A 14 -0.70 -5.22 -3.99
C GLN A 14 -1.46 -5.43 -5.31
N GLY A 15 -1.33 -4.47 -6.20
CA GLY A 15 -2.12 -4.40 -7.41
C GLY A 15 -1.63 -5.31 -8.53
N PRO A 16 -1.98 -4.96 -9.79
CA PRO A 16 -1.76 -5.86 -10.93
C PRO A 16 -0.32 -6.29 -11.05
N ASN A 17 -0.14 -7.59 -11.25
CA ASN A 17 1.14 -8.24 -11.52
C ASN A 17 2.13 -8.24 -10.36
N MET A 18 1.73 -7.82 -9.16
CA MET A 18 2.62 -7.91 -7.99
C MET A 18 2.94 -9.37 -7.65
N ASN A 19 2.09 -10.30 -8.01
CA ASN A 19 2.38 -11.73 -7.88
C ASN A 19 3.55 -12.17 -8.79
N LEU A 20 3.90 -11.34 -9.78
CA LEU A 20 5.02 -11.59 -10.67
C LEU A 20 6.20 -10.67 -10.36
N LEU A 21 6.35 -10.28 -9.11
CA LEU A 21 7.33 -9.27 -8.71
C LEU A 21 8.76 -9.61 -9.14
N GLY A 22 9.14 -10.88 -9.06
CA GLY A 22 10.48 -11.32 -9.49
C GLY A 22 10.76 -11.10 -10.97
N HIS A 23 9.73 -10.92 -11.78
CA HIS A 23 9.87 -10.64 -13.21
C HIS A 23 9.83 -9.14 -13.52
N ARG A 24 9.28 -8.33 -12.62
CA ARG A 24 9.05 -6.91 -12.85
C ARG A 24 10.33 -6.07 -12.70
N PHE A 25 11.21 -6.47 -11.78
CA PHE A 25 12.43 -5.73 -11.47
C PHE A 25 13.65 -6.52 -11.97
N LYS A 26 13.79 -6.59 -13.30
CA LYS A 26 14.83 -7.41 -13.94
C LYS A 26 16.25 -6.93 -13.70
N ASP A 27 16.39 -5.65 -13.39
CA ASP A 27 17.70 -5.01 -13.28
C ASP A 27 18.28 -5.02 -11.86
N THR A 28 17.59 -5.62 -10.92
CA THR A 28 18.09 -5.71 -9.55
C THR A 28 18.99 -6.93 -9.41
N THR A 29 20.14 -6.72 -8.78
CA THR A 29 21.10 -7.79 -8.51
C THR A 29 20.53 -8.87 -7.59
N THR A 30 19.47 -8.55 -6.84
CA THR A 30 18.79 -9.49 -5.98
C THR A 30 17.35 -9.62 -6.43
N LYS A 31 16.96 -10.85 -6.79
CA LYS A 31 15.56 -11.13 -7.13
C LYS A 31 14.69 -10.94 -5.89
N THR A 32 13.82 -9.94 -5.94
CA THR A 32 12.82 -9.75 -4.91
C THR A 32 11.53 -10.41 -5.36
N THR A 33 11.02 -11.33 -4.56
CA THR A 33 9.74 -11.99 -4.80
C THR A 33 8.68 -11.39 -3.91
N LEU A 34 7.41 -11.68 -4.22
CA LEU A 34 6.31 -11.22 -3.38
C LEU A 34 6.42 -11.77 -1.96
N ASP A 35 6.87 -13.03 -1.83
CA ASP A 35 7.06 -13.63 -0.50
C ASP A 35 8.10 -12.87 0.32
N LYS A 36 9.21 -12.51 -0.30
CA LYS A 36 10.26 -11.73 0.39
C LYS A 36 9.72 -10.36 0.79
N LEU A 37 8.95 -9.73 -0.09
CA LEU A 37 8.34 -8.45 0.20
C LEU A 37 7.39 -8.55 1.39
N ASN A 38 6.54 -9.57 1.40
CA ASN A 38 5.57 -9.76 2.48
C ASN A 38 6.27 -10.05 3.81
N VAL A 39 7.35 -10.80 3.80
CA VAL A 39 8.16 -11.03 5.02
C VAL A 39 8.69 -9.71 5.56
N ARG A 40 9.22 -8.85 4.67
CA ARG A 40 9.74 -7.54 5.09
C ARG A 40 8.63 -6.64 5.62
N LEU A 41 7.47 -6.64 4.97
CA LEU A 41 6.32 -5.86 5.43
C LEU A 41 5.89 -6.28 6.83
N ARG A 42 5.76 -7.58 7.06
CA ARG A 42 5.35 -8.09 8.37
C ARG A 42 6.38 -7.80 9.46
N LYS A 43 7.66 -7.91 9.13
CA LYS A 43 8.74 -7.61 10.06
C LYS A 43 8.71 -6.14 10.46
N THR A 44 8.54 -5.25 9.50
CA THR A 44 8.46 -3.82 9.76
C THR A 44 7.24 -3.47 10.60
N ALA A 45 6.09 -4.07 10.26
CA ALA A 45 4.87 -3.85 11.02
C ALA A 45 5.00 -4.30 12.47
N LYS A 46 5.64 -5.45 12.70
CA LYS A 46 5.87 -5.96 14.04
C LYS A 46 6.73 -5.01 14.85
N LYS A 47 7.75 -4.43 14.24
CA LYS A 47 8.62 -3.44 14.87
C LYS A 47 7.83 -2.24 15.36
N HIS A 48 6.82 -1.83 14.63
CA HIS A 48 5.96 -0.69 14.97
C HIS A 48 4.66 -1.08 15.68
N LYS A 49 4.50 -2.34 16.03
CA LYS A 49 3.31 -2.87 16.72
C LYS A 49 2.03 -2.63 15.91
N ILE A 50 2.12 -2.81 14.60
CA ILE A 50 1.03 -2.61 13.64
C ILE A 50 0.60 -3.97 13.10
N LYS A 51 -0.69 -4.18 12.98
CA LYS A 51 -1.25 -5.35 12.29
C LYS A 51 -1.42 -5.04 10.81
N LEU A 52 -1.20 -6.03 9.97
CA LEU A 52 -1.36 -5.90 8.52
C LEU A 52 -2.46 -6.82 8.02
N VAL A 53 -3.23 -6.31 7.07
CA VAL A 53 -4.06 -7.12 6.18
C VAL A 53 -3.44 -6.95 4.80
N ILE A 54 -3.00 -8.05 4.19
CA ILE A 54 -2.32 -8.01 2.90
C ILE A 54 -3.18 -8.73 1.88
N ILE A 55 -3.49 -8.04 0.78
CA ILE A 55 -4.12 -8.68 -0.38
C ILE A 55 -3.28 -8.38 -1.63
N GLN A 56 -3.27 -9.34 -2.53
CA GLN A 56 -2.74 -9.16 -3.89
C GLN A 56 -3.89 -9.44 -4.84
N THR A 57 -4.14 -8.52 -5.76
CA THR A 57 -5.19 -8.71 -6.75
C THR A 57 -4.91 -7.93 -8.02
N ASN A 58 -5.29 -8.51 -9.15
CA ASN A 58 -5.27 -7.82 -10.44
C ASN A 58 -6.61 -7.13 -10.72
N ASP A 59 -7.58 -7.33 -9.85
CA ASP A 59 -8.95 -6.87 -10.05
C ASP A 59 -9.23 -5.64 -9.20
N GLU A 60 -9.43 -4.51 -9.84
CA GLU A 60 -9.74 -3.25 -9.16
C GLU A 60 -11.01 -3.38 -8.31
N SER A 61 -12.00 -4.09 -8.79
CA SER A 61 -13.25 -4.30 -8.07
C SER A 61 -13.02 -4.98 -6.73
N LYS A 62 -12.12 -5.95 -6.69
CA LYS A 62 -11.77 -6.64 -5.44
C LYS A 62 -11.07 -5.71 -4.47
N ALA A 63 -10.17 -4.86 -4.99
CA ALA A 63 -9.50 -3.86 -4.15
C ALA A 63 -10.50 -2.89 -3.54
N VAL A 64 -11.43 -2.40 -4.34
CA VAL A 64 -12.49 -1.50 -3.89
C VAL A 64 -13.35 -2.15 -2.82
N THR A 65 -13.81 -3.38 -3.06
CA THR A 65 -14.63 -4.11 -2.10
C THR A 65 -13.89 -4.33 -0.77
N THR A 66 -12.61 -4.66 -0.85
CA THR A 66 -11.79 -4.87 0.34
C THR A 66 -11.68 -3.58 1.16
N LEU A 67 -11.46 -2.45 0.49
CA LEU A 67 -11.40 -1.15 1.17
C LEU A 67 -12.72 -0.85 1.87
N GLN A 68 -13.83 -1.08 1.20
CA GLN A 68 -15.14 -0.82 1.77
C GLN A 68 -15.40 -1.69 2.99
N ARG A 69 -15.02 -2.97 2.93
CA ARG A 69 -15.18 -3.88 4.06
C ARG A 69 -14.27 -3.56 5.22
N GLN A 70 -13.06 -3.08 4.94
CA GLN A 70 -12.05 -2.82 5.96
C GLN A 70 -12.10 -1.39 6.51
N ARG A 71 -12.93 -0.51 5.95
CA ARG A 71 -12.88 0.93 6.20
C ARG A 71 -12.91 1.32 7.68
N ASN A 72 -13.61 0.56 8.51
CA ASN A 72 -13.73 0.84 9.94
C ASN A 72 -12.73 0.05 10.78
N LYS A 73 -11.86 -0.74 10.14
CA LYS A 73 -10.90 -1.62 10.82
C LYS A 73 -9.45 -1.23 10.56
N ILE A 74 -9.20 -0.31 9.65
CA ILE A 74 -7.85 0.09 9.26
C ILE A 74 -7.63 1.57 9.52
N CYS A 75 -6.36 1.94 9.70
CA CYS A 75 -5.95 3.32 9.88
C CYS A 75 -5.50 3.97 8.58
N SER A 76 -4.93 3.18 7.71
CA SER A 76 -4.34 3.66 6.46
C SER A 76 -4.12 2.50 5.51
N THR A 77 -3.70 2.82 4.30
CA THR A 77 -3.48 1.84 3.25
C THR A 77 -2.13 2.09 2.59
N LEU A 78 -1.43 1.01 2.30
CA LEU A 78 -0.25 1.04 1.43
C LEU A 78 -0.65 0.39 0.12
N LEU A 79 -0.48 1.11 -0.99
CA LEU A 79 -1.00 0.71 -2.28
C LEU A 79 0.12 0.60 -3.29
N PHE A 80 0.14 -0.52 -4.02
CA PHE A 80 1.01 -0.72 -5.17
C PHE A 80 0.13 -0.68 -6.41
N PRO A 81 -0.13 0.52 -6.96
CA PRO A 81 -1.18 0.65 -7.98
C PRO A 81 -0.80 0.14 -9.36
N GLY A 82 0.49 0.25 -9.75
CA GLY A 82 0.89 -0.11 -11.10
C GLY A 82 -0.01 0.54 -12.15
N PRO A 83 -0.59 -0.27 -13.07
CA PRO A 83 -1.45 0.27 -14.13
C PRO A 83 -2.72 0.97 -13.64
N TRP A 84 -3.12 0.77 -12.40
CA TRP A 84 -4.28 1.50 -11.85
C TRP A 84 -4.04 3.00 -11.80
N GLN A 85 -2.80 3.47 -11.90
CA GLN A 85 -2.54 4.90 -12.03
C GLN A 85 -3.15 5.48 -13.30
N GLN A 86 -3.43 4.65 -14.31
CA GLN A 86 -4.03 5.10 -15.56
C GLN A 86 -5.50 4.72 -15.69
N SER A 87 -5.95 3.69 -14.98
CA SER A 87 -7.28 3.13 -15.16
C SER A 87 -8.11 3.01 -13.89
N GLY A 88 -7.52 3.28 -12.73
CA GLY A 88 -8.17 3.02 -11.44
C GLY A 88 -9.10 4.12 -10.96
N PHE A 89 -10.03 4.55 -11.80
CA PHE A 89 -10.93 5.66 -11.48
C PHE A 89 -11.86 5.33 -10.31
N VAL A 90 -12.39 4.11 -10.27
CA VAL A 90 -13.27 3.69 -9.18
C VAL A 90 -12.50 3.59 -7.87
N LEU A 91 -11.27 3.06 -7.94
CA LEU A 91 -10.41 2.97 -6.76
C LEU A 91 -10.08 4.37 -6.22
N LYS A 92 -9.75 5.30 -7.11
CA LYS A 92 -9.49 6.69 -6.73
C LYS A 92 -10.71 7.29 -6.03
N ASP A 93 -11.88 7.14 -6.63
CA ASP A 93 -13.12 7.66 -6.06
C ASP A 93 -13.39 7.07 -4.68
N THR A 94 -13.18 5.76 -4.54
CA THR A 94 -13.38 5.07 -3.27
C THR A 94 -12.43 5.61 -2.19
N MET A 95 -11.16 5.79 -2.52
CA MET A 95 -10.19 6.34 -1.57
C MET A 95 -10.58 7.75 -1.12
N GLU A 96 -11.06 8.57 -2.05
CA GLU A 96 -11.50 9.93 -1.73
C GLU A 96 -12.73 9.94 -0.83
N LEU A 97 -13.69 9.07 -1.14
CA LEU A 97 -14.94 8.98 -0.36
C LEU A 97 -14.69 8.49 1.05
N LEU A 98 -13.84 7.49 1.21
CA LEU A 98 -13.55 6.90 2.52
C LEU A 98 -12.59 7.76 3.34
N LYS A 99 -11.86 8.66 2.71
CA LYS A 99 -10.88 9.55 3.37
C LYS A 99 -9.84 8.79 4.18
N ILE A 100 -9.47 7.61 3.71
CA ILE A 100 -8.43 6.81 4.33
C ILE A 100 -7.09 7.30 3.79
N PRO A 101 -6.16 7.71 4.66
CA PRO A 101 -4.84 8.13 4.18
C PRO A 101 -4.10 6.94 3.57
N TYR A 102 -3.39 7.19 2.49
CA TYR A 102 -2.64 6.12 1.84
C TYR A 102 -1.36 6.64 1.21
N ILE A 103 -0.40 5.74 1.08
CA ILE A 103 0.86 5.97 0.37
C ILE A 103 0.92 4.99 -0.79
N THR A 104 1.45 5.45 -1.93
CA THR A 104 1.66 4.59 -3.09
C THR A 104 3.14 4.27 -3.23
N ILE A 105 3.43 3.08 -3.76
CA ILE A 105 4.78 2.68 -4.13
C ILE A 105 4.79 2.47 -5.63
N SER A 106 5.71 3.17 -6.31
CA SER A 106 5.84 3.14 -7.76
C SER A 106 7.02 2.28 -8.19
N SER A 107 6.85 1.59 -9.31
CA SER A 107 7.92 0.83 -9.95
C SER A 107 8.22 1.42 -11.34
N GLY A 108 8.26 2.75 -11.43
CA GLY A 108 8.56 3.47 -12.66
C GLY A 108 7.37 4.12 -13.33
N GLU A 109 6.14 3.79 -12.94
CA GLU A 109 4.97 4.45 -13.48
C GLU A 109 4.77 5.83 -12.85
N ASP A 110 4.18 6.76 -13.63
CA ASP A 110 3.88 8.09 -13.13
C ASP A 110 2.72 8.06 -12.15
N VAL A 111 2.75 8.95 -11.17
CA VAL A 111 1.64 9.15 -10.24
C VAL A 111 0.64 10.10 -10.90
N THR A 112 -0.54 9.58 -11.23
CA THR A 112 -1.56 10.34 -11.95
C THR A 112 -2.88 10.36 -11.19
N LEU A 113 -3.56 9.22 -11.09
CA LEU A 113 -4.86 9.13 -10.44
C LEU A 113 -4.76 8.95 -8.93
N LEU A 114 -3.87 8.10 -8.49
CA LEU A 114 -3.76 7.69 -7.08
C LEU A 114 -2.54 8.38 -6.48
N LYS A 115 -2.78 9.50 -5.85
CA LYS A 115 -1.69 10.34 -5.34
C LYS A 115 -1.38 10.12 -3.86
N GLY A 116 -2.41 9.90 -3.04
CA GLY A 116 -2.22 9.67 -1.62
C GLY A 116 -1.55 10.83 -0.90
N ILE A 117 -1.06 10.54 0.31
CA ILE A 117 -0.30 11.54 1.08
C ILE A 117 1.18 11.56 0.66
N ASP A 118 1.64 10.50 0.00
CA ASP A 118 3.02 10.43 -0.49
C ASP A 118 3.12 9.32 -1.53
N ASN A 119 4.20 9.36 -2.31
CA ASN A 119 4.56 8.30 -3.24
C ASN A 119 6.04 8.01 -3.08
N ILE A 120 6.40 6.72 -2.98
CA ILE A 120 7.77 6.32 -2.72
C ILE A 120 8.27 5.45 -3.87
N GLU A 121 9.45 5.77 -4.37
CA GLU A 121 10.12 5.04 -5.43
C GLU A 121 11.44 4.50 -4.91
N GLY A 122 12.09 3.66 -5.71
CA GLY A 122 13.41 3.13 -5.39
C GLY A 122 13.36 1.66 -5.05
N ASP A 123 14.30 1.19 -4.24
CA ASP A 123 14.33 -0.20 -3.82
C ASP A 123 13.05 -0.56 -3.09
N ILE A 124 12.36 -1.57 -3.60
CA ILE A 124 11.01 -1.87 -3.14
C ILE A 124 10.96 -2.30 -1.67
N LEU A 125 11.97 -3.02 -1.20
CA LEU A 125 12.01 -3.45 0.20
C LEU A 125 12.18 -2.26 1.14
N GLN A 126 13.08 -1.37 0.79
CA GLN A 126 13.30 -0.16 1.58
C GLN A 126 12.14 0.81 1.46
N ALA A 127 11.54 0.92 0.28
CA ALA A 127 10.37 1.76 0.06
C ALA A 127 9.22 1.33 0.96
N CYS A 128 9.03 0.02 1.13
CA CYS A 128 8.00 -0.51 2.02
C CYS A 128 8.24 -0.13 3.48
N GLU A 129 9.47 -0.22 3.95
CA GLU A 129 9.80 0.18 5.32
C GLU A 129 9.50 1.66 5.53
N THR A 130 9.96 2.50 4.60
CA THR A 130 9.74 3.94 4.68
C THR A 130 8.25 4.26 4.66
N ALA A 131 7.49 3.60 3.79
CA ALA A 131 6.06 3.83 3.68
C ALA A 131 5.32 3.49 4.98
N ILE A 132 5.63 2.34 5.57
CA ILE A 132 4.99 1.94 6.83
C ILE A 132 5.35 2.93 7.93
N GLU A 133 6.60 3.35 8.02
CA GLU A 133 7.02 4.34 9.02
C GLU A 133 6.25 5.65 8.86
N ARG A 134 6.11 6.14 7.63
CA ARG A 134 5.37 7.38 7.37
C ARG A 134 3.89 7.24 7.68
N LEU A 135 3.28 6.11 7.36
CA LEU A 135 1.88 5.86 7.68
C LEU A 135 1.67 5.80 9.20
N VAL A 136 2.57 5.15 9.91
CA VAL A 136 2.50 5.10 11.36
C VAL A 136 2.58 6.50 11.96
N GLN A 137 3.51 7.31 11.48
CA GLN A 137 3.67 8.69 11.97
C GLN A 137 2.44 9.54 11.68
N SER A 138 1.84 9.40 10.50
CA SER A 138 0.69 10.21 10.12
C SER A 138 -0.57 9.84 10.88
N THR A 139 -0.68 8.60 11.35
CA THR A 139 -1.87 8.11 12.06
C THR A 139 -1.72 8.15 13.58
N GLN A 140 -0.52 8.32 14.11
CA GLN A 140 -0.25 8.41 15.54
C GLN A 140 -0.21 9.86 16.04
N LEU A 141 -0.85 10.72 15.36
CA LEU A 141 -0.81 12.11 15.76
C LEU A 141 -1.35 12.30 17.12
N ASN A 142 -0.42 12.35 17.92
CA ASN A 142 -0.62 12.64 19.15
C ASN A 142 -0.98 12.82 19.88
#